data_af51c2c788fee40e7417344a245f15cb
#
_entry.id   af51c2c788fee40e7417344a245f15cb
#
_cell.length_a   1.000
_cell.length_b   1.000
_cell.length_c   1.000
_cell.angle_alpha   90.00
_cell.angle_beta   90.00
_cell.angle_gamma   90.00
#
_symmetry.space_group_name_H-M   'P 1'
#
loop_
_entity.id
_entity.type
_entity.pdbx_description
1 polymer ?
#
loop_
_entity_poly.entity_id
_entity_poly.type
_entity_poly.pdbx_seq_one_letter_code
_entity_poly.pdbx_strand_id
1 'polypeptide(L)'
;LIGAAMYANQVLGRSGMEEEAVKRNTKQYLAPMKAQATPRGVYDLYPAFPVGENKIRSGIGCLADWIERHGQVVIDGYGGVFWDELVSELGDEFRRRGKCVRWFRTDVAMRDARTLEEMLAPDLGGEDPLFGRMTERQLRDWFDPGKLNAFRPDQEADINVLIGIGAALAGWKAPLIYVDVPKNEIQFRMRVGWVKNLGMNKPKNNQQTYKHFFFVDWVVLNRHKAECLPQIELIVDEQRRGQQLLMMSGEDLREGLHRMGRNFFRVRPWFEPGAWGGQWMKQHIPGLNEEVPNLAWSFELMVLENGLMFESNGYRLEVSFDFLMYNDYRQVLGESADVFKTD
;
A
#
# COMPACT_ATOMS: atom_id res chain seq x y z
N LEU A 1 -6.62 16.20 -11.01
CA LEU A 1 -6.03 15.22 -10.07
C LEU A 1 -5.38 15.90 -8.86
N ILE A 2 -4.52 16.88 -9.09
CA ILE A 2 -3.80 17.62 -8.04
C ILE A 2 -4.74 18.60 -7.30
N GLY A 3 -5.77 19.12 -7.95
CA GLY A 3 -6.75 20.05 -7.36
C GLY A 3 -7.59 19.42 -6.23
N ALA A 4 -7.94 18.14 -6.33
CA ALA A 4 -8.73 17.44 -5.31
C ALA A 4 -7.92 17.22 -4.02
N ALA A 5 -6.63 16.89 -4.14
CA ALA A 5 -5.74 16.73 -2.99
C ALA A 5 -5.46 18.08 -2.26
N MET A 6 -5.48 19.19 -2.99
CA MET A 6 -5.27 20.53 -2.40
C MET A 6 -6.48 21.04 -1.62
N TYR A 7 -7.70 20.72 -2.05
CA TYR A 7 -8.91 21.17 -1.36
C TYR A 7 -9.08 20.51 0.02
N ALA A 8 -8.68 19.25 0.15
CA ALA A 8 -8.70 18.54 1.43
C ALA A 8 -7.78 19.16 2.50
N ASN A 9 -6.73 19.88 2.08
CA ASN A 9 -5.80 20.54 2.99
C ASN A 9 -6.28 21.88 3.55
N GLN A 10 -7.25 22.55 2.92
CA GLN A 10 -7.75 23.84 3.42
C GLN A 10 -8.77 23.74 4.56
N VAL A 11 -9.39 22.59 4.74
CA VAL A 11 -10.46 22.39 5.74
C VAL A 11 -9.92 21.93 7.09
N LEU A 12 -8.68 21.45 7.19
CA LEU A 12 -8.12 20.81 8.39
C LEU A 12 -6.96 21.59 9.06
N GLY A 13 -6.98 22.92 9.01
CA GLY A 13 -6.07 23.77 9.77
C GLY A 13 -6.32 23.69 11.28
N ARG A 14 -5.72 22.72 11.98
CA ARG A 14 -5.58 22.72 13.44
C ARG A 14 -4.13 22.58 13.85
N SER A 15 -3.76 23.28 14.91
CA SER A 15 -2.39 23.45 15.38
C SER A 15 -1.71 22.20 15.90
N GLY A 16 -0.41 22.06 15.64
CA GLY A 16 0.39 20.85 15.74
C GLY A 16 0.75 20.34 17.14
N MET A 17 0.01 20.61 18.19
CA MET A 17 0.30 20.10 19.54
C MET A 17 -0.79 19.21 20.17
N GLU A 18 -1.94 19.10 19.54
CA GLU A 18 -3.01 18.16 19.95
C GLU A 18 -3.05 16.88 19.11
N GLU A 19 -2.20 16.76 18.11
CA GLU A 19 -2.27 15.71 17.07
C GLU A 19 -1.70 14.35 17.48
N GLU A 20 -0.86 14.26 18.50
CA GLU A 20 -0.33 12.96 18.96
C GLU A 20 -1.40 12.04 19.60
N ALA A 21 -2.51 12.60 20.06
CA ALA A 21 -3.58 11.83 20.69
C ALA A 21 -4.62 11.27 19.70
N VAL A 22 -4.69 11.79 18.49
CA VAL A 22 -5.70 11.38 17.51
C VAL A 22 -5.08 10.45 16.45
N LYS A 23 -4.64 9.30 16.89
CA LYS A 23 -4.35 8.19 15.99
C LYS A 23 -5.64 7.84 15.27
N ARG A 24 -5.79 8.28 14.03
CA ARG A 24 -6.90 7.91 13.13
C ARG A 24 -8.25 7.71 13.86
N ASN A 25 -9.02 8.75 14.04
CA ASN A 25 -10.38 8.63 14.59
C ASN A 25 -11.45 8.43 13.50
N THR A 26 -11.06 8.27 12.23
CA THR A 26 -11.97 7.96 11.14
C THR A 26 -11.69 6.56 10.58
N LYS A 27 -12.70 5.68 10.63
CA LYS A 27 -12.64 4.33 10.05
C LYS A 27 -13.15 4.28 8.60
N GLN A 28 -13.68 5.38 8.11
CA GLN A 28 -14.40 5.43 6.84
C GLN A 28 -13.55 5.16 5.59
N TYR A 29 -12.26 5.36 5.68
CA TYR A 29 -11.35 5.12 4.57
C TYR A 29 -10.67 3.75 4.59
N LEU A 30 -10.84 3.02 5.70
CA LEU A 30 -10.44 1.62 5.75
C LEU A 30 -11.59 0.76 5.27
N ALA A 31 -11.29 -0.13 4.34
CA ALA A 31 -12.23 -1.19 4.00
C ALA A 31 -12.55 -2.02 5.26
N PRO A 32 -13.80 -2.44 5.46
CA PRO A 32 -14.13 -3.30 6.58
C PRO A 32 -13.38 -4.63 6.48
N MET A 33 -12.71 -5.03 7.54
CA MET A 33 -11.96 -6.29 7.59
C MET A 33 -12.87 -7.52 7.50
N LYS A 34 -14.13 -7.36 7.89
CA LYS A 34 -15.16 -8.42 7.80
C LYS A 34 -16.25 -8.02 6.83
N ALA A 35 -16.69 -8.98 6.05
CA ALA A 35 -17.83 -8.81 5.18
C ALA A 35 -19.08 -8.44 5.99
N GLN A 36 -19.79 -7.44 5.51
CA GLN A 36 -21.10 -7.06 6.01
C GLN A 36 -22.12 -7.36 4.91
N ALA A 37 -23.22 -7.98 5.29
CA ALA A 37 -24.28 -8.22 4.33
C ALA A 37 -24.89 -6.88 3.89
N THR A 38 -24.87 -6.62 2.60
CA THR A 38 -25.54 -5.45 2.02
C THR A 38 -27.01 -5.83 1.76
N PRO A 39 -27.97 -5.13 2.34
CA PRO A 39 -29.38 -5.40 2.08
C PRO A 39 -29.70 -5.27 0.59
N ARG A 40 -30.70 -6.05 0.14
CA ARG A 40 -31.12 -6.00 -1.27
C ARG A 40 -31.61 -4.60 -1.64
N GLY A 41 -31.08 -4.05 -2.74
CA GLY A 41 -31.41 -2.71 -3.24
C GLY A 41 -30.60 -1.59 -2.61
N VAL A 42 -29.68 -1.92 -1.70
CA VAL A 42 -28.74 -0.98 -1.09
C VAL A 42 -27.41 -1.03 -1.84
N TYR A 43 -26.75 0.11 -1.97
CA TYR A 43 -25.46 0.21 -2.65
C TYR A 43 -24.36 -0.42 -1.80
N ASP A 44 -23.57 -1.33 -2.39
CA ASP A 44 -22.39 -1.92 -1.73
C ASP A 44 -21.19 -0.99 -1.84
N LEU A 45 -20.86 -0.33 -0.75
CA LEU A 45 -19.71 0.60 -0.67
C LEU A 45 -18.36 -0.10 -0.75
N TYR A 46 -18.31 -1.39 -0.45
CA TYR A 46 -17.08 -2.15 -0.36
C TYR A 46 -17.18 -3.46 -1.13
N PRO A 47 -17.37 -3.39 -2.45
CA PRO A 47 -17.49 -4.59 -3.25
C PRO A 47 -16.22 -5.42 -3.16
N ALA A 48 -16.34 -6.71 -2.90
CA ALA A 48 -15.24 -7.64 -2.78
C ALA A 48 -15.39 -8.81 -3.74
N PHE A 49 -14.27 -9.35 -4.20
CA PHE A 49 -14.24 -10.50 -5.09
C PHE A 49 -14.05 -11.80 -4.27
N PRO A 50 -14.94 -12.77 -4.39
CA PRO A 50 -14.85 -14.03 -3.65
C PRO A 50 -13.72 -14.90 -4.23
N VAL A 51 -12.78 -15.30 -3.39
CA VAL A 51 -11.67 -16.18 -3.79
C VAL A 51 -11.83 -17.63 -3.34
N GLY A 52 -12.94 -17.94 -2.67
CA GLY A 52 -13.22 -19.26 -2.13
C GLY A 52 -13.07 -19.33 -0.61
N GLU A 53 -13.25 -20.51 -0.05
CA GLU A 53 -13.21 -20.71 1.39
C GLU A 53 -11.77 -20.85 1.92
N ASN A 54 -11.53 -20.37 3.13
CA ASN A 54 -10.26 -20.52 3.88
C ASN A 54 -9.02 -19.97 3.17
N LYS A 55 -9.20 -18.99 2.26
CA LYS A 55 -8.11 -18.37 1.50
C LYS A 55 -7.48 -17.18 2.22
N ILE A 56 -8.25 -16.48 3.05
CA ILE A 56 -7.76 -15.34 3.84
C ILE A 56 -7.61 -15.78 5.30
N ARG A 57 -6.43 -15.55 5.85
CA ARG A 57 -6.09 -15.79 7.27
C ARG A 57 -5.81 -14.48 7.96
N SER A 58 -5.85 -14.50 9.29
CA SER A 58 -5.63 -13.28 10.07
C SER A 58 -4.73 -13.52 11.27
N GLY A 59 -3.99 -12.48 11.64
CA GLY A 59 -3.19 -12.40 12.86
C GLY A 59 -1.71 -12.69 12.68
N ILE A 60 -0.92 -12.05 13.56
CA ILE A 60 0.55 -12.16 13.55
C ILE A 60 1.03 -13.61 13.76
N GLY A 61 0.29 -14.40 14.54
CA GLY A 61 0.60 -15.81 14.76
C GLY A 61 0.56 -16.62 13.47
N CYS A 62 -0.43 -16.37 12.59
CA CYS A 62 -0.50 -17.03 11.28
C CYS A 62 0.68 -16.68 10.37
N LEU A 63 1.12 -15.42 10.42
CA LEU A 63 2.30 -14.98 9.69
C LEU A 63 3.57 -15.64 10.24
N ALA A 64 3.69 -15.69 11.57
CA ALA A 64 4.81 -16.37 12.22
C ALA A 64 4.84 -17.87 11.92
N ASP A 65 3.68 -18.55 11.93
CA ASP A 65 3.58 -19.98 11.54
C ASP A 65 4.07 -20.20 10.11
N TRP A 66 3.74 -19.27 9.22
CA TRP A 66 4.16 -19.37 7.83
C TRP A 66 5.67 -19.19 7.69
N ILE A 67 6.24 -18.18 8.37
CA ILE A 67 7.69 -17.88 8.37
C ILE A 67 8.47 -19.06 9.00
N GLU A 68 8.02 -19.56 10.13
CA GLU A 68 8.68 -20.65 10.86
C GLU A 68 8.80 -21.94 10.02
N ARG A 69 7.78 -22.27 9.24
CA ARG A 69 7.80 -23.43 8.34
C ARG A 69 8.85 -23.35 7.24
N HIS A 70 9.25 -22.13 6.84
CA HIS A 70 10.24 -21.94 5.79
C HIS A 70 11.65 -21.70 6.33
N GLY A 71 11.79 -21.24 7.57
CA GLY A 71 13.08 -20.98 8.23
C GLY A 71 13.85 -19.79 7.64
N GLN A 72 13.72 -19.55 6.35
CA GLN A 72 14.34 -18.42 5.64
C GLN A 72 13.31 -17.76 4.73
N VAL A 73 13.13 -16.44 4.88
CA VAL A 73 12.13 -15.67 4.10
C VAL A 73 12.63 -14.30 3.70
N VAL A 74 12.06 -13.79 2.62
CA VAL A 74 12.17 -12.39 2.20
C VAL A 74 10.83 -11.70 2.44
N ILE A 75 10.84 -10.59 3.17
CA ILE A 75 9.65 -9.75 3.40
C ILE A 75 9.88 -8.41 2.72
N ASP A 76 9.37 -8.28 1.52
CA ASP A 76 9.34 -7.01 0.79
C ASP A 76 7.99 -6.33 0.96
N GLY A 77 7.85 -5.10 0.51
CA GLY A 77 6.56 -4.44 0.58
C GLY A 77 6.55 -3.02 0.03
N TYR A 78 5.37 -2.43 0.16
CA TYR A 78 5.10 -1.10 -0.38
C TYR A 78 5.54 0.02 0.58
N GLY A 79 5.56 1.26 0.09
CA GLY A 79 5.76 2.44 0.93
C GLY A 79 4.64 2.59 1.97
N GLY A 80 5.00 3.10 3.14
CA GLY A 80 4.05 3.34 4.22
C GLY A 80 3.85 2.18 5.21
N VAL A 81 4.43 1.01 4.96
CA VAL A 81 4.46 -0.10 5.91
C VAL A 81 5.22 0.31 7.17
N PHE A 82 4.69 -0.03 8.34
CA PHE A 82 5.35 0.19 9.63
C PHE A 82 6.31 -0.95 9.96
N TRP A 83 7.46 -0.95 9.30
CA TRP A 83 8.46 -2.00 9.39
C TRP A 83 8.96 -2.29 10.80
N ASP A 84 9.18 -1.25 11.61
CA ASP A 84 9.68 -1.40 12.99
C ASP A 84 8.65 -2.11 13.88
N GLU A 85 7.38 -1.80 13.68
CA GLU A 85 6.29 -2.44 14.42
C GLU A 85 6.11 -3.89 13.99
N LEU A 86 6.14 -4.16 12.70
CA LEU A 86 6.04 -5.52 12.18
C LEU A 86 7.20 -6.41 12.68
N VAL A 87 8.43 -5.87 12.68
CA VAL A 87 9.60 -6.56 13.24
C VAL A 87 9.45 -6.81 14.72
N SER A 88 8.95 -5.82 15.48
CA SER A 88 8.73 -5.94 16.92
C SER A 88 7.68 -7.01 17.24
N GLU A 89 6.52 -6.95 16.59
CA GLU A 89 5.42 -7.90 16.81
C GLU A 89 5.81 -9.35 16.45
N LEU A 90 6.45 -9.53 15.29
CA LEU A 90 6.98 -10.85 14.90
C LEU A 90 8.10 -11.31 15.83
N GLY A 91 8.99 -10.41 16.25
CA GLY A 91 10.05 -10.70 17.19
C GLY A 91 9.54 -11.18 18.55
N ASP A 92 8.48 -10.52 19.05
CA ASP A 92 7.81 -10.94 20.29
C ASP A 92 7.14 -12.30 20.16
N GLU A 93 6.49 -12.53 19.00
CA GLU A 93 5.88 -13.81 18.70
C GLU A 93 6.92 -14.96 18.67
N PHE A 94 8.03 -14.77 17.95
CA PHE A 94 9.10 -15.77 17.87
C PHE A 94 9.80 -15.96 19.22
N ARG A 95 9.99 -14.93 20.00
CA ARG A 95 10.54 -15.03 21.36
C ARG A 95 9.63 -15.88 22.26
N ARG A 96 8.30 -15.71 22.19
CA ARG A 96 7.35 -16.56 22.90
C ARG A 96 7.44 -18.03 22.47
N ARG A 97 7.81 -18.29 21.23
CA ARG A 97 8.02 -19.64 20.68
C ARG A 97 9.41 -20.21 20.97
N GLY A 98 10.29 -19.43 21.62
CA GLY A 98 11.66 -19.84 21.90
C GLY A 98 12.55 -19.93 20.65
N LYS A 99 12.24 -19.16 19.60
CA LYS A 99 12.98 -19.17 18.33
C LYS A 99 14.01 -18.06 18.27
N CYS A 100 15.20 -18.36 17.79
CA CYS A 100 16.25 -17.41 17.48
C CYS A 100 16.06 -16.89 16.05
N VAL A 101 15.78 -15.60 15.90
CA VAL A 101 15.57 -14.96 14.58
C VAL A 101 16.68 -13.99 14.26
N ARG A 102 17.25 -14.12 13.07
CA ARG A 102 18.20 -13.15 12.51
C ARG A 102 17.48 -12.23 11.53
N TRP A 103 17.49 -10.95 11.85
CA TRP A 103 16.88 -9.90 11.03
C TRP A 103 17.94 -9.18 10.18
N PHE A 104 17.66 -9.07 8.88
CA PHE A 104 18.46 -8.30 7.94
C PHE A 104 17.54 -7.21 7.35
N ARG A 105 17.89 -5.96 7.60
CA ARG A 105 17.08 -4.82 7.20
C ARG A 105 17.66 -4.15 5.97
N THR A 106 16.83 -3.90 4.95
CA THR A 106 17.27 -3.30 3.69
C THR A 106 17.61 -1.82 3.81
N ASP A 107 17.06 -1.11 4.81
CA ASP A 107 17.33 0.31 5.05
C ASP A 107 18.83 0.62 5.27
N VAL A 108 19.59 -0.33 5.83
CA VAL A 108 21.05 -0.17 6.01
C VAL A 108 21.83 -0.20 4.68
N ALA A 109 21.22 -0.73 3.63
CA ALA A 109 21.79 -0.77 2.29
C ALA A 109 21.31 0.40 1.41
N MET A 110 20.35 1.21 1.87
CA MET A 110 19.94 2.41 1.14
C MET A 110 21.06 3.44 1.06
N ARG A 111 21.08 4.21 -0.02
CA ARG A 111 21.88 5.41 -0.15
C ARG A 111 21.43 6.44 0.87
N ASP A 112 22.33 7.32 1.28
CA ASP A 112 21.97 8.40 2.19
C ASP A 112 20.97 9.38 1.55
N ALA A 113 20.20 10.06 2.41
CA ALA A 113 19.12 10.94 1.97
C ALA A 113 19.61 12.09 1.08
N ARG A 114 20.80 12.62 1.29
CA ARG A 114 21.37 13.70 0.48
C ARG A 114 21.66 13.22 -0.94
N THR A 115 22.28 12.07 -1.08
CA THR A 115 22.54 11.43 -2.39
C THR A 115 21.23 11.20 -3.14
N LEU A 116 20.19 10.74 -2.43
CA LEU A 116 18.88 10.53 -3.03
C LEU A 116 18.20 11.87 -3.42
N GLU A 117 18.28 12.90 -2.59
CA GLU A 117 17.73 14.23 -2.92
C GLU A 117 18.41 14.82 -4.17
N GLU A 118 19.72 14.75 -4.26
CA GLU A 118 20.48 15.20 -5.44
C GLU A 118 20.07 14.39 -6.69
N MET A 119 19.92 13.07 -6.55
CA MET A 119 19.51 12.18 -7.62
C MET A 119 18.10 12.48 -8.14
N LEU A 120 17.16 12.85 -7.26
CA LEU A 120 15.73 13.03 -7.56
C LEU A 120 15.34 14.48 -7.90
N ALA A 121 16.22 15.44 -7.67
CA ALA A 121 15.96 16.86 -7.93
C ALA A 121 15.43 17.14 -9.36
N PRO A 122 15.94 16.49 -10.43
CA PRO A 122 15.41 16.70 -11.78
C PRO A 122 13.97 16.24 -11.96
N ASP A 123 13.54 15.22 -11.22
CA ASP A 123 12.19 14.67 -11.32
C ASP A 123 11.17 15.49 -10.51
N LEU A 124 11.64 16.11 -9.43
CA LEU A 124 10.78 16.89 -8.53
C LEU A 124 10.55 18.35 -8.95
N GLY A 125 11.26 18.85 -9.97
CA GLY A 125 10.99 20.19 -10.53
C GLY A 125 11.18 21.34 -9.53
N GLY A 126 12.09 21.24 -8.59
CA GLY A 126 12.46 22.30 -7.63
C GLY A 126 11.37 22.62 -6.61
N GLU A 127 11.25 23.92 -6.29
CA GLU A 127 10.33 24.45 -5.26
C GLU A 127 8.83 24.46 -5.68
N ASP A 128 8.52 24.22 -6.95
CA ASP A 128 7.13 24.18 -7.42
C ASP A 128 6.33 23.10 -6.67
N PRO A 129 5.21 23.44 -6.01
CA PRO A 129 4.47 22.47 -5.21
C PRO A 129 3.66 21.46 -6.04
N LEU A 130 3.47 21.71 -7.34
CA LEU A 130 2.55 20.95 -8.18
C LEU A 130 3.26 20.16 -9.28
N PHE A 131 4.22 20.81 -9.95
CA PHE A 131 4.83 20.24 -11.15
C PHE A 131 6.09 19.41 -10.84
N GLY A 132 6.18 18.28 -11.50
CA GLY A 132 7.29 17.35 -11.49
C GLY A 132 7.22 16.48 -12.74
N ARG A 133 8.12 15.54 -12.85
CA ARG A 133 8.17 14.55 -13.91
C ARG A 133 8.15 13.16 -13.29
N MET A 134 7.35 12.25 -13.86
CA MET A 134 7.42 10.84 -13.46
C MET A 134 8.82 10.30 -13.66
N THR A 135 9.40 9.77 -12.60
CA THR A 135 10.77 9.25 -12.65
C THR A 135 10.86 8.02 -13.56
N GLU A 136 11.94 7.93 -14.31
CA GLU A 136 12.28 6.73 -15.10
C GLU A 136 13.14 5.74 -14.31
N ARG A 137 13.53 6.10 -13.08
CA ARG A 137 14.39 5.29 -12.23
C ARG A 137 13.72 4.01 -11.76
N GLN A 138 14.53 3.08 -11.31
CA GLN A 138 14.08 1.82 -10.73
C GLN A 138 14.41 1.79 -9.24
N LEU A 139 13.66 1.01 -8.46
CA LEU A 139 13.86 0.92 -7.01
C LEU A 139 15.32 0.56 -6.63
N ARG A 140 16.01 -0.22 -7.44
CA ARG A 140 17.41 -0.58 -7.22
C ARG A 140 18.37 0.62 -7.14
N ASP A 141 18.00 1.75 -7.75
CA ASP A 141 18.82 2.96 -7.74
C ASP A 141 18.92 3.61 -6.34
N TRP A 142 17.98 3.27 -5.44
CA TRP A 142 18.00 3.70 -4.04
C TRP A 142 19.02 2.98 -3.18
N PHE A 143 19.61 1.89 -3.66
CA PHE A 143 20.49 1.04 -2.88
C PHE A 143 21.94 1.09 -3.31
N ASP A 144 22.85 0.86 -2.36
CA ASP A 144 24.21 0.48 -2.63
C ASP A 144 24.24 -1.00 -3.01
N PRO A 145 24.63 -1.35 -4.24
CA PRO A 145 24.62 -2.75 -4.69
C PRO A 145 25.52 -3.65 -3.87
N GLY A 146 26.67 -3.13 -3.39
CA GLY A 146 27.61 -3.89 -2.57
C GLY A 146 26.99 -4.28 -1.23
N LYS A 147 26.35 -3.32 -0.56
CA LYS A 147 25.67 -3.56 0.72
C LYS A 147 24.46 -4.48 0.55
N LEU A 148 23.65 -4.26 -0.47
CA LEU A 148 22.47 -5.08 -0.73
C LEU A 148 22.85 -6.54 -1.01
N ASN A 149 23.88 -6.75 -1.81
CA ASN A 149 24.39 -8.08 -2.13
C ASN A 149 25.23 -8.71 -1.01
N ALA A 150 25.51 -8.00 0.08
CA ALA A 150 26.28 -8.53 1.20
C ALA A 150 25.43 -9.32 2.21
N PHE A 151 24.11 -9.19 2.18
CA PHE A 151 23.25 -9.94 3.08
C PHE A 151 23.39 -11.44 2.89
N ARG A 152 23.71 -12.17 3.97
CA ARG A 152 23.84 -13.63 3.98
C ARG A 152 23.08 -14.21 5.16
N PRO A 153 22.30 -15.30 4.96
CA PRO A 153 21.66 -15.99 6.06
C PRO A 153 22.68 -16.44 7.11
N ASP A 154 22.26 -16.38 8.36
CA ASP A 154 23.01 -16.86 9.51
C ASP A 154 22.64 -18.34 9.75
N GLN A 155 23.64 -19.21 9.73
CA GLN A 155 23.43 -20.65 9.88
C GLN A 155 23.12 -21.08 11.33
N GLU A 156 23.38 -20.22 12.30
CA GLU A 156 23.12 -20.49 13.72
C GLU A 156 21.70 -20.04 14.14
N ALA A 157 21.00 -19.26 13.31
CA ALA A 157 19.64 -18.82 13.59
C ALA A 157 18.61 -19.87 13.14
N ASP A 158 17.56 -20.04 13.95
CA ASP A 158 16.42 -20.90 13.58
C ASP A 158 15.67 -20.30 12.37
N ILE A 159 15.62 -18.97 12.30
CA ILE A 159 14.88 -18.24 11.28
C ILE A 159 15.73 -17.06 10.78
N ASN A 160 15.82 -16.94 9.46
CA ASN A 160 16.45 -15.80 8.79
C ASN A 160 15.41 -14.98 8.07
N VAL A 161 15.31 -13.70 8.36
CA VAL A 161 14.35 -12.77 7.75
C VAL A 161 15.08 -11.58 7.13
N LEU A 162 15.03 -11.47 5.81
CA LEU A 162 15.44 -10.26 5.09
C LEU A 162 14.19 -9.39 4.88
N ILE A 163 14.16 -8.19 5.46
CA ILE A 163 12.95 -7.37 5.56
C ILE A 163 13.17 -5.91 5.18
N GLY A 164 12.17 -5.33 4.52
CA GLY A 164 12.10 -3.92 4.16
C GLY A 164 11.83 -3.73 2.68
N ILE A 165 11.59 -2.49 2.27
CA ILE A 165 11.40 -2.13 0.87
C ILE A 165 12.62 -2.58 0.05
N GLY A 166 12.37 -3.24 -1.07
CA GLY A 166 13.42 -3.72 -1.96
C GLY A 166 14.13 -4.99 -1.49
N ALA A 167 13.61 -5.71 -0.49
CA ALA A 167 14.23 -6.93 0.01
C ALA A 167 14.39 -8.00 -1.09
N ALA A 168 13.46 -8.08 -2.01
CA ALA A 168 13.55 -9.01 -3.15
C ALA A 168 14.76 -8.72 -4.07
N LEU A 169 15.26 -7.48 -4.09
CA LEU A 169 16.42 -7.10 -4.89
C LEU A 169 17.74 -7.69 -4.41
N ALA A 170 17.80 -8.16 -3.16
CA ALA A 170 19.01 -8.79 -2.60
C ALA A 170 19.29 -10.21 -3.14
N GLY A 171 18.34 -10.77 -3.89
CA GLY A 171 18.53 -12.03 -4.60
C GLY A 171 18.60 -13.28 -3.70
N TRP A 172 18.04 -13.24 -2.50
CA TRP A 172 17.92 -14.42 -1.67
C TRP A 172 17.01 -15.45 -2.32
N LYS A 173 17.43 -16.70 -2.33
CA LYS A 173 16.61 -17.83 -2.77
C LYS A 173 15.73 -18.31 -1.61
N ALA A 174 14.69 -17.55 -1.34
CA ALA A 174 13.76 -17.81 -0.25
C ALA A 174 12.35 -17.33 -0.64
N PRO A 175 11.31 -17.90 -0.04
CA PRO A 175 9.93 -17.48 -0.27
C PRO A 175 9.73 -15.99 -0.02
N LEU A 176 8.95 -15.34 -0.91
CA LEU A 176 8.67 -13.91 -0.87
C LEU A 176 7.31 -13.62 -0.24
N ILE A 177 7.35 -12.92 0.88
CA ILE A 177 6.19 -12.25 1.48
C ILE A 177 6.17 -10.82 0.99
N TYR A 178 5.02 -10.33 0.53
CA TYR A 178 4.85 -8.93 0.16
C TYR A 178 3.84 -8.26 1.09
N VAL A 179 4.28 -7.21 1.78
CA VAL A 179 3.44 -6.43 2.70
C VAL A 179 2.91 -5.19 1.99
N ASP A 180 1.60 -5.07 1.93
CA ASP A 180 0.93 -4.03 1.16
C ASP A 180 0.11 -3.08 2.04
N VAL A 181 0.05 -1.83 1.60
CA VAL A 181 -0.77 -0.77 2.21
C VAL A 181 -1.46 0.00 1.09
N PRO A 182 -2.79 0.14 1.11
CA PRO A 182 -3.50 0.95 0.13
C PRO A 182 -3.09 2.43 0.18
N LYS A 183 -3.05 3.09 -0.96
CA LYS A 183 -2.61 4.49 -1.07
C LYS A 183 -3.42 5.48 -0.27
N ASN A 184 -4.71 5.27 -0.14
CA ASN A 184 -5.55 6.09 0.73
C ASN A 184 -5.06 6.03 2.19
N GLU A 185 -4.67 4.85 2.68
CA GLU A 185 -4.08 4.71 4.01
C GLU A 185 -2.72 5.38 4.11
N ILE A 186 -1.86 5.22 3.11
CA ILE A 186 -0.57 5.91 3.05
C ILE A 186 -0.75 7.43 3.13
N GLN A 187 -1.75 7.98 2.46
CA GLN A 187 -2.07 9.41 2.54
C GLN A 187 -2.50 9.84 3.95
N PHE A 188 -3.26 9.00 4.67
CA PHE A 188 -3.58 9.28 6.07
C PHE A 188 -2.34 9.27 6.95
N ARG A 189 -1.51 8.24 6.82
CA ARG A 189 -0.23 8.14 7.54
C ARG A 189 0.68 9.34 7.24
N MET A 190 0.68 9.81 5.99
CA MET A 190 1.40 11.01 5.58
C MET A 190 0.88 12.28 6.28
N ARG A 191 -0.44 12.49 6.29
CA ARG A 191 -1.04 13.70 6.88
C ARG A 191 -0.77 13.87 8.35
N VAL A 192 -0.60 12.77 9.07
CA VAL A 192 -0.24 12.76 10.49
C VAL A 192 1.27 12.65 10.73
N GLY A 193 2.08 12.72 9.67
CA GLY A 193 3.54 12.70 9.77
C GLY A 193 4.16 11.34 10.14
N TRP A 194 3.42 10.24 10.00
CA TRP A 194 3.91 8.91 10.36
C TRP A 194 4.75 8.25 9.28
N VAL A 195 4.63 8.70 8.04
CA VAL A 195 5.40 8.18 6.92
C VAL A 195 6.19 9.28 6.24
N LYS A 196 7.29 8.90 5.67
CA LYS A 196 8.22 9.76 4.91
C LYS A 196 8.45 9.16 3.53
N ASN A 197 8.94 9.97 2.63
CA ASN A 197 9.32 9.50 1.31
C ASN A 197 10.47 8.51 1.38
N LEU A 198 10.56 7.67 0.36
CA LEU A 198 11.51 6.57 0.27
C LEU A 198 12.96 7.06 0.41
N GLY A 199 13.67 6.52 1.40
CA GLY A 199 15.06 6.89 1.71
C GLY A 199 15.25 8.23 2.41
N MET A 200 14.18 8.98 2.69
CA MET A 200 14.29 10.27 3.39
C MET A 200 14.36 10.09 4.90
N ASN A 201 15.05 11.00 5.59
CA ASN A 201 15.23 10.94 7.04
C ASN A 201 13.98 11.40 7.82
N LYS A 202 13.23 12.34 7.26
CA LYS A 202 12.04 12.97 7.89
C LYS A 202 10.97 13.26 6.83
N PRO A 203 9.70 13.28 7.23
CA PRO A 203 8.65 13.78 6.37
C PRO A 203 8.88 15.27 6.08
N LYS A 204 8.56 15.69 4.87
CA LYS A 204 8.43 17.11 4.48
C LYS A 204 6.99 17.57 4.79
N ASN A 205 6.64 18.79 4.40
CA ASN A 205 5.23 19.20 4.48
C ASN A 205 4.36 18.31 3.56
N ASN A 206 3.07 18.27 3.81
CA ASN A 206 2.15 17.35 3.11
C ASN A 206 2.17 17.50 1.58
N GLN A 207 2.27 18.72 1.07
CA GLN A 207 2.31 18.99 -0.38
C GLN A 207 3.58 18.41 -1.01
N GLN A 208 4.73 18.69 -0.43
CA GLN A 208 6.01 18.20 -0.91
C GLN A 208 6.12 16.67 -0.79
N THR A 209 5.63 16.12 0.32
CA THR A 209 5.61 14.67 0.54
C THR A 209 4.72 13.98 -0.48
N TYR A 210 3.51 14.52 -0.74
CA TYR A 210 2.59 13.97 -1.73
C TYR A 210 3.15 14.08 -3.16
N LYS A 211 3.73 15.24 -3.51
CA LYS A 211 4.41 15.43 -4.80
C LYS A 211 5.49 14.38 -5.02
N HIS A 212 6.32 14.13 -4.02
CA HIS A 212 7.37 13.13 -4.07
C HIS A 212 6.79 11.71 -4.20
N PHE A 213 5.72 11.38 -3.45
CA PHE A 213 5.02 10.11 -3.64
C PHE A 213 4.54 9.94 -5.09
N PHE A 214 3.87 10.96 -5.62
CA PHE A 214 3.24 10.89 -6.94
C PHE A 214 4.24 10.72 -8.07
N PHE A 215 5.29 11.55 -8.10
CA PHE A 215 6.25 11.56 -9.21
C PHE A 215 7.38 10.54 -9.06
N VAL A 216 7.63 10.06 -7.87
CA VAL A 216 8.82 9.24 -7.58
C VAL A 216 8.45 7.93 -6.88
N ASP A 217 8.06 7.97 -5.61
CA ASP A 217 7.99 6.77 -4.78
C ASP A 217 6.98 5.76 -5.32
N TRP A 218 5.76 6.20 -5.64
CA TRP A 218 4.73 5.31 -6.17
C TRP A 218 5.11 4.75 -7.54
N VAL A 219 5.81 5.52 -8.35
CA VAL A 219 6.26 5.08 -9.68
C VAL A 219 7.23 3.89 -9.54
N VAL A 220 8.27 4.05 -8.71
CA VAL A 220 9.29 2.99 -8.57
C VAL A 220 8.76 1.78 -7.78
N LEU A 221 7.92 2.03 -6.78
CA LEU A 221 7.34 0.96 -5.97
C LEU A 221 6.30 0.15 -6.75
N ASN A 222 5.53 0.78 -7.63
CA ASN A 222 4.59 0.08 -8.50
C ASN A 222 5.31 -0.84 -9.49
N ARG A 223 6.38 -0.34 -10.13
CA ARG A 223 7.22 -1.16 -11.02
C ARG A 223 7.79 -2.36 -10.28
N HIS A 224 8.37 -2.11 -9.12
CA HIS A 224 8.95 -3.16 -8.29
C HIS A 224 7.89 -4.19 -7.84
N LYS A 225 6.72 -3.75 -7.43
CA LYS A 225 5.61 -4.64 -7.05
C LYS A 225 5.15 -5.51 -8.23
N ALA A 226 5.08 -4.94 -9.44
CA ALA A 226 4.75 -5.68 -10.65
C ALA A 226 5.80 -6.77 -10.95
N GLU A 227 7.09 -6.46 -10.76
CA GLU A 227 8.19 -7.43 -10.89
C GLU A 227 8.12 -8.54 -9.83
N CYS A 228 7.70 -8.21 -8.61
CA CYS A 228 7.55 -9.16 -7.51
C CYS A 228 6.32 -10.06 -7.67
N LEU A 229 5.24 -9.60 -8.29
CA LEU A 229 3.93 -10.26 -8.33
C LEU A 229 3.97 -11.75 -8.74
N PRO A 230 4.74 -12.17 -9.75
CA PRO A 230 4.84 -13.58 -10.10
C PRO A 230 5.47 -14.46 -9.02
N GLN A 231 6.28 -13.88 -8.15
CA GLN A 231 7.09 -14.57 -7.14
C GLN A 231 6.51 -14.47 -5.73
N ILE A 232 5.47 -13.62 -5.52
CA ILE A 232 4.84 -13.48 -4.22
C ILE A 232 4.23 -14.83 -3.81
N GLU A 233 4.65 -15.36 -2.67
CA GLU A 233 4.08 -16.56 -2.08
C GLU A 233 3.05 -16.25 -1.00
N LEU A 234 3.17 -15.09 -0.35
CA LEU A 234 2.20 -14.59 0.62
C LEU A 234 2.04 -13.07 0.47
N ILE A 235 0.81 -12.59 0.29
CA ILE A 235 0.46 -11.17 0.36
C ILE A 235 -0.12 -10.87 1.74
N VAL A 236 0.32 -9.76 2.34
CA VAL A 236 -0.12 -9.29 3.65
C VAL A 236 -0.68 -7.88 3.54
N ASP A 237 -1.91 -7.69 4.00
CA ASP A 237 -2.57 -6.38 4.14
C ASP A 237 -2.27 -5.80 5.53
N GLU A 238 -1.45 -4.75 5.55
CA GLU A 238 -0.98 -4.07 6.78
C GLU A 238 -1.68 -2.70 6.99
N GLN A 239 -2.83 -2.48 6.41
CA GLN A 239 -3.51 -1.19 6.54
C GLN A 239 -4.02 -0.88 7.95
N ARG A 240 -4.13 -1.87 8.83
CA ARG A 240 -4.71 -1.73 10.17
C ARG A 240 -3.66 -1.90 11.26
N ARG A 241 -3.00 -0.79 11.56
CA ARG A 241 -2.02 -0.75 12.64
C ARG A 241 -2.62 -1.18 14.00
N GLY A 242 -1.94 -2.09 14.71
CA GLY A 242 -2.36 -2.59 16.01
C GLY A 242 -3.65 -3.43 15.99
N GLN A 243 -4.08 -3.87 14.80
CA GLN A 243 -5.17 -4.81 14.59
C GLN A 243 -4.64 -6.08 13.90
N GLN A 244 -5.53 -7.00 13.61
CA GLN A 244 -5.15 -8.24 12.95
C GLN A 244 -4.70 -7.97 11.51
N LEU A 245 -3.50 -8.41 11.16
CA LEU A 245 -3.06 -8.49 9.77
C LEU A 245 -3.93 -9.50 9.03
N LEU A 246 -4.24 -9.20 7.78
CA LEU A 246 -4.86 -10.18 6.88
C LEU A 246 -3.83 -10.65 5.85
N MET A 247 -3.92 -11.90 5.46
CA MET A 247 -2.99 -12.47 4.50
C MET A 247 -3.65 -13.53 3.61
N MET A 248 -3.13 -13.66 2.41
CA MET A 248 -3.59 -14.62 1.40
C MET A 248 -2.38 -15.17 0.64
N SER A 249 -2.47 -16.41 0.14
CA SER A 249 -1.38 -16.95 -0.68
C SER A 249 -1.21 -16.18 -1.98
N GLY A 250 0.02 -16.10 -2.49
CA GLY A 250 0.28 -15.47 -3.78
C GLY A 250 -0.38 -16.20 -4.95
N GLU A 251 -0.59 -17.50 -4.83
CA GLU A 251 -1.35 -18.28 -5.80
C GLU A 251 -2.81 -17.84 -5.85
N ASP A 252 -3.47 -17.75 -4.69
CA ASP A 252 -4.87 -17.30 -4.58
C ASP A 252 -5.02 -15.84 -5.03
N LEU A 253 -4.01 -14.99 -4.77
CA LEU A 253 -3.97 -13.62 -5.28
C LEU A 253 -3.96 -13.61 -6.82
N ARG A 254 -3.05 -14.33 -7.44
CA ARG A 254 -2.93 -14.37 -8.91
C ARG A 254 -4.16 -14.99 -9.57
N GLU A 255 -4.69 -16.07 -9.01
CA GLU A 255 -5.93 -16.68 -9.49
C GLU A 255 -7.12 -15.73 -9.32
N GLY A 256 -7.22 -15.04 -8.18
CA GLY A 256 -8.24 -14.02 -7.94
C GLY A 256 -8.17 -12.88 -8.94
N LEU A 257 -6.97 -12.35 -9.22
CA LEU A 257 -6.74 -11.32 -10.24
C LEU A 257 -7.12 -11.81 -11.64
N HIS A 258 -6.74 -13.03 -11.99
CA HIS A 258 -7.06 -13.62 -13.29
C HIS A 258 -8.58 -13.79 -13.49
N ARG A 259 -9.28 -14.27 -12.47
CA ARG A 259 -10.74 -14.41 -12.51
C ARG A 259 -11.45 -13.05 -12.53
N MET A 260 -10.94 -12.09 -11.76
CA MET A 260 -11.46 -10.73 -11.71
C MET A 260 -11.33 -10.04 -13.06
N GLY A 261 -10.22 -10.22 -13.77
CA GLY A 261 -10.00 -9.68 -15.12
C GLY A 261 -10.96 -10.22 -16.19
N ARG A 262 -11.67 -11.31 -15.91
CA ARG A 262 -12.71 -11.89 -16.80
C ARG A 262 -14.12 -11.58 -16.36
N ASN A 263 -14.28 -10.78 -15.31
CA ASN A 263 -15.57 -10.49 -14.71
C ASN A 263 -15.89 -8.99 -14.76
N PHE A 264 -17.07 -8.61 -14.31
CA PHE A 264 -17.43 -7.21 -14.20
C PHE A 264 -16.53 -6.50 -13.19
N PHE A 265 -16.04 -5.34 -13.57
CA PHE A 265 -15.33 -4.47 -12.68
C PHE A 265 -16.31 -3.80 -11.73
N ARG A 266 -16.21 -4.07 -10.45
CA ARG A 266 -16.91 -3.33 -9.41
C ARG A 266 -16.02 -2.23 -8.89
N VAL A 267 -16.47 -1.01 -8.99
CA VAL A 267 -15.73 0.16 -8.55
C VAL A 267 -16.34 0.65 -7.25
N ARG A 268 -15.52 0.80 -6.21
CA ARG A 268 -15.94 1.42 -4.97
C ARG A 268 -16.10 2.92 -5.19
N PRO A 269 -17.25 3.53 -4.86
CA PRO A 269 -17.43 4.96 -4.99
C PRO A 269 -16.51 5.70 -4.03
N TRP A 270 -15.97 6.79 -4.52
CA TRP A 270 -15.15 7.71 -3.77
C TRP A 270 -15.80 9.10 -3.78
N PHE A 271 -15.98 9.70 -2.61
CA PHE A 271 -16.75 10.92 -2.47
C PHE A 271 -15.87 12.05 -1.92
N GLU A 272 -15.86 13.20 -2.57
CA GLU A 272 -15.23 14.40 -2.04
C GLU A 272 -15.89 14.84 -0.73
N PRO A 273 -15.10 15.31 0.26
CA PRO A 273 -15.64 15.83 1.51
C PRO A 273 -16.28 17.23 1.31
N GLY A 274 -17.12 17.39 0.30
CA GLY A 274 -17.78 18.62 -0.09
C GLY A 274 -19.29 18.56 0.04
N ALA A 275 -19.94 19.72 -0.02
CA ALA A 275 -21.38 19.84 0.16
C ALA A 275 -22.20 19.48 -1.08
N TRP A 276 -21.58 19.45 -2.27
CA TRP A 276 -22.30 19.21 -3.54
C TRP A 276 -22.36 17.72 -3.89
N GLY A 277 -22.17 17.26 -5.01
CA GLY A 277 -22.31 15.89 -5.51
C GLY A 277 -22.47 14.76 -4.49
N GLY A 278 -21.54 14.63 -3.54
CA GLY A 278 -21.60 13.57 -2.54
C GLY A 278 -22.77 13.68 -1.57
N GLN A 279 -23.16 14.88 -1.15
CA GLN A 279 -24.35 15.10 -0.31
C GLN A 279 -25.62 14.76 -1.08
N TRP A 280 -25.73 15.16 -2.32
CA TRP A 280 -26.86 14.80 -3.16
C TRP A 280 -26.99 13.27 -3.27
N MET A 281 -25.90 12.57 -3.51
CA MET A 281 -25.90 11.12 -3.61
C MET A 281 -26.35 10.44 -2.31
N LYS A 282 -25.88 10.91 -1.16
CA LYS A 282 -26.30 10.39 0.14
C LYS A 282 -27.81 10.54 0.39
N GLN A 283 -28.39 11.61 -0.09
CA GLN A 283 -29.82 11.88 0.04
C GLN A 283 -30.70 11.05 -0.92
N HIS A 284 -30.13 10.61 -2.05
CA HIS A 284 -30.92 10.00 -3.13
C HIS A 284 -30.59 8.55 -3.39
N ILE A 285 -29.45 8.05 -2.91
CA ILE A 285 -29.05 6.65 -3.06
C ILE A 285 -29.15 5.93 -1.72
N PRO A 286 -30.13 5.01 -1.56
CA PRO A 286 -30.27 4.26 -0.32
C PRO A 286 -29.02 3.46 0.02
N GLY A 287 -28.66 3.47 1.29
CA GLY A 287 -27.52 2.70 1.82
C GLY A 287 -26.17 3.38 1.78
N LEU A 288 -26.08 4.58 1.24
CA LEU A 288 -24.87 5.39 1.44
C LEU A 288 -24.84 5.84 2.91
N ASN A 289 -23.71 5.56 3.57
CA ASN A 289 -23.52 5.96 4.95
C ASN A 289 -23.27 7.48 5.03
N GLU A 290 -24.10 8.19 5.77
CA GLU A 290 -23.99 9.63 5.94
C GLU A 290 -22.71 10.05 6.69
N GLU A 291 -22.17 9.17 7.52
CA GLU A 291 -20.92 9.42 8.27
C GLU A 291 -19.67 9.32 7.39
N VAL A 292 -19.75 8.70 6.23
CA VAL A 292 -18.64 8.64 5.29
C VAL A 292 -18.45 9.99 4.62
N PRO A 293 -17.25 10.59 4.62
CA PRO A 293 -17.02 11.86 3.93
C PRO A 293 -17.39 11.75 2.46
N ASN A 294 -17.92 12.84 1.93
CA ASN A 294 -18.16 12.97 0.50
C ASN A 294 -16.84 13.12 -0.24
N LEU A 295 -16.66 12.34 -1.28
CA LEU A 295 -15.51 12.42 -2.18
C LEU A 295 -16.01 12.57 -3.61
N ALA A 296 -15.29 13.28 -4.45
CA ALA A 296 -15.67 13.45 -5.86
C ALA A 296 -15.63 12.12 -6.61
N TRP A 297 -16.58 11.96 -7.51
CA TRP A 297 -16.49 10.91 -8.49
C TRP A 297 -15.37 11.22 -9.48
N SER A 298 -14.36 10.38 -9.47
CA SER A 298 -13.38 10.33 -10.54
C SER A 298 -13.13 8.86 -10.84
N PHE A 299 -13.47 8.43 -12.02
CA PHE A 299 -13.22 7.06 -12.44
C PHE A 299 -11.74 6.69 -12.38
N GLU A 300 -10.88 7.64 -12.64
CA GLU A 300 -9.44 7.48 -12.59
C GLU A 300 -8.92 7.33 -11.15
N LEU A 301 -9.41 8.14 -10.25
CA LEU A 301 -9.01 8.15 -8.85
C LEU A 301 -9.49 6.92 -8.08
N MET A 302 -10.65 6.40 -8.46
CA MET A 302 -11.22 5.22 -7.81
C MET A 302 -10.37 3.98 -8.02
N VAL A 303 -9.76 3.88 -9.16
CA VAL A 303 -8.87 2.76 -9.50
C VAL A 303 -7.50 2.93 -8.87
N LEU A 304 -7.04 4.14 -8.68
CA LEU A 304 -5.65 4.44 -8.34
C LEU A 304 -5.36 4.48 -6.84
N GLU A 305 -6.29 4.92 -6.02
CA GLU A 305 -6.05 5.15 -4.59
C GLU A 305 -6.63 4.07 -3.69
N ASN A 306 -7.54 3.25 -4.21
CA ASN A 306 -8.09 2.11 -3.51
C ASN A 306 -7.53 0.82 -4.10
N GLY A 307 -7.47 -0.20 -3.28
CA GLY A 307 -7.09 -1.52 -3.72
C GLY A 307 -8.27 -2.32 -4.27
N LEU A 308 -7.96 -3.47 -4.78
CA LEU A 308 -8.92 -4.54 -5.05
C LEU A 308 -9.19 -5.29 -3.76
N MET A 309 -10.46 -5.56 -3.49
CA MET A 309 -10.86 -6.30 -2.30
C MET A 309 -11.17 -7.75 -2.65
N PHE A 310 -10.56 -8.65 -1.90
CA PHE A 310 -10.80 -10.09 -1.95
C PHE A 310 -11.57 -10.51 -0.71
N GLU A 311 -12.48 -11.46 -0.86
CA GLU A 311 -13.29 -11.98 0.24
C GLU A 311 -13.15 -13.50 0.37
N SER A 312 -12.96 -13.96 1.61
CA SER A 312 -12.96 -15.36 1.98
C SER A 312 -13.42 -15.51 3.43
N ASN A 313 -14.39 -16.39 3.68
CA ASN A 313 -14.92 -16.69 5.03
C ASN A 313 -15.27 -15.45 5.86
N GLY A 314 -15.85 -14.45 5.21
CA GLY A 314 -16.21 -13.19 5.86
C GLY A 314 -15.07 -12.24 6.15
N TYR A 315 -13.82 -12.56 5.80
CA TYR A 315 -12.72 -11.61 5.83
C TYR A 315 -12.57 -10.91 4.48
N ARG A 316 -12.23 -9.63 4.52
CA ARG A 316 -11.94 -8.81 3.35
C ARG A 316 -10.53 -8.28 3.42
N LEU A 317 -9.71 -8.69 2.47
CA LEU A 317 -8.33 -8.29 2.27
C LEU A 317 -8.25 -7.33 1.09
N GLU A 318 -7.57 -6.19 1.27
CA GLU A 318 -7.38 -5.20 0.23
C GLU A 318 -5.94 -5.23 -0.28
N VAL A 319 -5.77 -5.30 -1.59
CA VAL A 319 -4.47 -5.21 -2.26
C VAL A 319 -4.47 -3.99 -3.16
N SER A 320 -3.52 -3.10 -2.98
CA SER A 320 -3.30 -1.98 -3.88
C SER A 320 -2.86 -2.51 -5.25
N PHE A 321 -3.54 -2.10 -6.32
CA PHE A 321 -3.27 -2.64 -7.65
C PHE A 321 -2.94 -1.59 -8.71
N ASP A 322 -2.85 -0.36 -8.33
CA ASP A 322 -2.48 0.75 -9.21
C ASP A 322 -1.15 0.54 -9.94
N PHE A 323 -0.31 -0.38 -9.44
CA PHE A 323 0.87 -0.87 -10.15
C PHE A 323 0.53 -1.48 -11.53
N LEU A 324 -0.69 -1.98 -11.72
CA LEU A 324 -1.16 -2.47 -13.02
C LEU A 324 -1.48 -1.32 -13.99
N MET A 325 -1.83 -0.15 -13.45
CA MET A 325 -2.27 1.00 -14.23
C MET A 325 -1.13 1.96 -14.58
N TYR A 326 -0.17 2.16 -13.66
CA TYR A 326 0.86 3.18 -13.81
C TYR A 326 2.07 2.75 -14.65
N ASN A 327 2.34 1.46 -14.80
CA ASN A 327 3.53 1.02 -15.51
C ASN A 327 3.38 1.13 -17.02
N ASP A 328 2.21 0.84 -17.54
CA ASP A 328 1.87 1.11 -18.93
C ASP A 328 0.35 1.08 -19.12
N TYR A 329 -0.29 2.21 -18.88
CA TYR A 329 -1.74 2.32 -19.08
C TYR A 329 -2.17 2.01 -20.53
N ARG A 330 -1.27 2.14 -21.50
CA ARG A 330 -1.52 1.80 -22.91
C ARG A 330 -1.69 0.30 -23.10
N GLN A 331 -0.95 -0.51 -22.37
CA GLN A 331 -1.14 -1.97 -22.39
C GLN A 331 -2.49 -2.38 -21.77
N VAL A 332 -2.95 -1.66 -20.76
CA VAL A 332 -4.23 -1.94 -20.10
C VAL A 332 -5.42 -1.44 -20.90
N LEU A 333 -5.30 -0.24 -21.47
CA LEU A 333 -6.40 0.45 -22.15
C LEU A 333 -6.37 0.26 -23.66
N GLY A 334 -5.27 -0.27 -24.23
CA GLY A 334 -5.10 -0.50 -25.66
C GLY A 334 -5.31 0.80 -26.46
N GLU A 335 -6.03 0.71 -27.56
CA GLU A 335 -6.34 1.86 -28.43
C GLU A 335 -7.16 2.94 -27.73
N SER A 336 -7.86 2.59 -26.65
CA SER A 336 -8.62 3.55 -25.85
C SER A 336 -7.74 4.51 -25.05
N ALA A 337 -6.44 4.24 -24.94
CA ALA A 337 -5.50 5.09 -24.21
C ALA A 337 -5.45 6.53 -24.73
N ASP A 338 -5.70 6.72 -26.03
CA ASP A 338 -5.69 8.05 -26.65
C ASP A 338 -6.92 8.90 -26.31
N VAL A 339 -8.00 8.29 -25.87
CA VAL A 339 -9.21 8.99 -25.43
C VAL A 339 -8.99 9.70 -24.06
N PHE A 340 -8.04 9.24 -23.27
CA PHE A 340 -7.71 9.80 -21.96
C PHE A 340 -6.53 10.77 -21.98
N LYS A 341 -5.99 11.08 -23.14
CA LYS A 341 -5.14 12.26 -23.34
C LYS A 341 -6.04 13.49 -23.37
N THR A 342 -6.44 13.94 -22.22
CA THR A 342 -6.95 15.29 -22.11
C THR A 342 -5.76 16.24 -21.99
N ASP A 343 -5.74 17.21 -22.86
CA ASP A 343 -4.82 18.34 -22.85
C ASP A 343 -4.83 19.07 -21.50
#